data_1c06ea696b0c451e61908dce569411b9
#
_entry.id   1c06ea696b0c451e61908dce569411b9
#
_cell.length_a   1.000
_cell.length_b   1.000
_cell.length_c   1.000
_cell.angle_alpha   90.00
_cell.angle_beta   90.00
_cell.angle_gamma   90.00
#
_symmetry.space_group_name_H-M   'P 1'
#
loop_
_entity.id
_entity.type
_entity.pdbx_description
1 polymer ?
#
loop_
_entity_poly.entity_id
_entity_poly.type
_entity_poly.pdbx_seq_one_letter_code
_entity_poly.pdbx_strand_id
1 'polypeptide(L)'
;MLLASGVNFGFRLTVPHMLGISSGFLVMAFAVGLGLAEVFSRLPWIYGVLKWAGAIYMLYLAWCIANSAPPDDVLPVGQPAARPAMPLGFWGAAAFQWVNPKAWVMAISGFSTYVPATSGLMIVAGAAVLFAAINLPCVSVWALCGARLRNVLRMRRNLILFNYGMAVLLVISLYPLLRAY
;
A
#
# COMPACT_ATOMS: atom_id res chain seq x y z
N MET A 1 0.07 -4.71 4.41
CA MET A 1 -1.16 -4.56 3.59
C MET A 1 -1.32 -5.70 2.58
N LEU A 2 -0.48 -5.87 1.56
CA LEU A 2 -0.64 -6.91 0.53
C LEU A 2 -0.60 -8.34 1.07
N LEU A 3 0.26 -8.63 2.04
CA LEU A 3 0.26 -9.91 2.73
C LEU A 3 -1.10 -10.19 3.38
N ALA A 4 -1.64 -9.23 4.13
CA ALA A 4 -2.95 -9.33 4.75
C ALA A 4 -4.08 -9.44 3.71
N SER A 5 -3.99 -8.69 2.61
CA SER A 5 -4.95 -8.82 1.49
C SER A 5 -4.91 -10.22 0.88
N GLY A 6 -3.71 -10.77 0.63
CA GLY A 6 -3.54 -12.13 0.12
C GLY A 6 -4.10 -13.20 1.07
N VAL A 7 -3.90 -13.06 2.39
CA VAL A 7 -4.44 -13.99 3.40
C VAL A 7 -5.98 -13.92 3.44
N ASN A 8 -6.54 -12.71 3.50
CA ASN A 8 -7.98 -12.55 3.70
C ASN A 8 -8.80 -12.83 2.42
N PHE A 9 -8.27 -12.46 1.24
CA PHE A 9 -9.03 -12.48 -0.03
C PHE A 9 -8.45 -13.42 -1.09
N GLY A 10 -7.24 -13.90 -0.89
CA GLY A 10 -6.51 -14.68 -1.90
C GLY A 10 -5.89 -13.83 -3.00
N PHE A 11 -5.09 -14.49 -3.85
CA PHE A 11 -4.28 -13.78 -4.85
C PHE A 11 -5.14 -13.05 -5.90
N ARG A 12 -6.13 -13.73 -6.50
CA ARG A 12 -6.93 -13.17 -7.60
C ARG A 12 -7.65 -11.88 -7.22
N LEU A 13 -8.27 -11.85 -6.05
CA LEU A 13 -8.98 -10.65 -5.57
C LEU A 13 -8.00 -9.53 -5.14
N THR A 14 -6.73 -9.86 -4.88
CA THR A 14 -5.68 -8.89 -4.55
C THR A 14 -5.03 -8.27 -5.81
N VAL A 15 -5.24 -8.82 -7.02
CA VAL A 15 -4.66 -8.30 -8.27
C VAL A 15 -5.00 -6.81 -8.51
N PRO A 16 -6.26 -6.35 -8.41
CA PRO A 16 -6.57 -4.92 -8.58
C PRO A 16 -5.83 -4.03 -7.58
N HIS A 17 -5.65 -4.48 -6.34
CA HIS A 17 -4.86 -3.79 -5.31
C HIS A 17 -3.39 -3.66 -5.73
N MET A 18 -2.77 -4.74 -6.22
CA MET A 18 -1.37 -4.74 -6.69
C MET A 18 -1.17 -3.81 -7.88
N LEU A 19 -2.06 -3.89 -8.87
CA LEU A 19 -2.02 -3.03 -10.05
C LEU A 19 -2.21 -1.57 -9.66
N GLY A 20 -3.13 -1.28 -8.73
CA GLY A 20 -3.33 0.08 -8.20
C GLY A 20 -2.07 0.63 -7.53
N ILE A 21 -1.39 -0.17 -6.69
CA ILE A 21 -0.12 0.24 -6.08
C ILE A 21 0.92 0.58 -7.15
N SER A 22 1.14 -0.31 -8.12
CA SER A 22 2.19 -0.12 -9.12
C SER A 22 1.89 1.04 -10.07
N SER A 23 0.62 1.19 -10.51
CA SER A 23 0.21 2.31 -11.35
C SER A 23 0.22 3.64 -10.60
N GLY A 24 -0.25 3.67 -9.35
CA GLY A 24 -0.19 4.86 -8.52
C GLY A 24 1.24 5.29 -8.23
N PHE A 25 2.14 4.32 -7.98
CA PHE A 25 3.56 4.59 -7.80
C PHE A 25 4.22 5.09 -9.09
N LEU A 26 3.87 4.52 -10.26
CA LEU A 26 4.35 4.99 -11.56
C LEU A 26 4.03 6.47 -11.77
N VAL A 27 2.75 6.86 -11.60
CA VAL A 27 2.32 8.25 -11.82
C VAL A 27 2.99 9.18 -10.82
N MET A 28 3.10 8.79 -9.55
CA MET A 28 3.76 9.57 -8.53
C MET A 28 5.28 9.71 -8.80
N ALA A 29 5.96 8.62 -9.15
CA ALA A 29 7.38 8.61 -9.48
C ALA A 29 7.67 9.49 -10.71
N PHE A 30 6.82 9.43 -11.72
CA PHE A 30 6.91 10.31 -12.89
C PHE A 30 6.75 11.78 -12.49
N ALA A 31 5.76 12.12 -11.67
CA ALA A 31 5.56 13.48 -11.17
C ALA A 31 6.75 13.99 -10.35
N VAL A 32 7.35 13.12 -9.51
CA VAL A 32 8.59 13.45 -8.78
C VAL A 32 9.74 13.72 -9.74
N GLY A 33 9.90 12.90 -10.78
CA GLY A 33 10.92 13.11 -11.81
C GLY A 33 10.72 14.37 -12.63
N LEU A 34 9.49 14.87 -12.75
CA LEU A 34 9.18 16.18 -13.36
C LEU A 34 9.40 17.36 -12.41
N GLY A 35 9.87 17.15 -11.20
CA GLY A 35 10.19 18.20 -10.24
C GLY A 35 9.13 18.45 -9.16
N LEU A 36 8.15 17.55 -8.98
CA LEU A 36 7.13 17.71 -7.92
C LEU A 36 7.77 17.77 -6.53
N ALA A 37 8.94 17.16 -6.33
CA ALA A 37 9.71 17.25 -5.09
C ALA A 37 10.11 18.71 -4.74
N GLU A 38 10.36 19.56 -5.77
CA GLU A 38 10.67 20.97 -5.59
C GLU A 38 9.46 21.77 -5.08
N VAL A 39 8.24 21.35 -5.43
CA VAL A 39 7.02 21.98 -4.91
C VAL A 39 6.92 21.79 -3.40
N PHE A 40 7.32 20.63 -2.87
CA PHE A 40 7.32 20.38 -1.43
C PHE A 40 8.38 21.19 -0.68
N SER A 41 9.54 21.44 -1.31
CA SER A 41 10.57 22.29 -0.71
C SER A 41 10.11 23.75 -0.61
N ARG A 42 9.34 24.22 -1.59
CA ARG A 42 8.76 25.58 -1.61
C ARG A 42 7.51 25.73 -0.74
N LEU A 43 6.75 24.66 -0.55
CA LEU A 43 5.49 24.63 0.20
C LEU A 43 5.51 23.53 1.28
N PRO A 44 6.33 23.69 2.35
CA PRO A 44 6.52 22.63 3.36
C PRO A 44 5.25 22.18 4.07
N TRP A 45 4.24 23.05 4.15
CA TRP A 45 2.95 22.73 4.77
C TRP A 45 2.21 21.59 4.06
N ILE A 46 2.42 21.41 2.73
CA ILE A 46 1.82 20.31 1.96
C ILE A 46 2.30 18.97 2.51
N TYR A 47 3.59 18.88 2.86
CA TYR A 47 4.13 17.68 3.49
C TYR A 47 3.43 17.34 4.81
N GLY A 48 3.15 18.37 5.63
CA GLY A 48 2.38 18.22 6.87
C GLY A 48 0.98 17.65 6.62
N VAL A 49 0.27 18.19 5.64
CA VAL A 49 -1.07 17.70 5.26
C VAL A 49 -1.01 16.25 4.80
N LEU A 50 -0.09 15.91 3.90
CA LEU A 50 0.09 14.53 3.41
C LEU A 50 0.47 13.56 4.53
N LYS A 51 1.33 13.98 5.46
CA LYS A 51 1.75 13.22 6.64
C LYS A 51 0.54 12.82 7.48
N TRP A 52 -0.30 13.78 7.86
CA TRP A 52 -1.46 13.53 8.70
C TRP A 52 -2.57 12.78 7.95
N ALA A 53 -2.83 13.12 6.69
CA ALA A 53 -3.78 12.38 5.86
C ALA A 53 -3.34 10.91 5.69
N GLY A 54 -2.05 10.67 5.46
CA GLY A 54 -1.48 9.33 5.39
C GLY A 54 -1.59 8.56 6.70
N ALA A 55 -1.30 9.22 7.84
CA ALA A 55 -1.42 8.60 9.15
C ALA A 55 -2.86 8.19 9.47
N ILE A 56 -3.84 9.08 9.23
CA ILE A 56 -5.27 8.80 9.42
C ILE A 56 -5.71 7.64 8.53
N TYR A 57 -5.31 7.67 7.25
CA TYR A 57 -5.67 6.61 6.32
C TYR A 57 -5.04 5.26 6.69
N MET A 58 -3.79 5.23 7.16
CA MET A 58 -3.15 4.00 7.65
C MET A 58 -3.85 3.45 8.90
N LEU A 59 -4.30 4.30 9.82
CA LEU A 59 -5.09 3.89 10.99
C LEU A 59 -6.43 3.29 10.55
N TYR A 60 -7.11 3.91 9.59
CA TYR A 60 -8.32 3.36 8.98
C TYR A 60 -8.07 1.98 8.36
N LEU A 61 -6.98 1.81 7.62
CA LEU A 61 -6.63 0.52 7.03
C LEU A 61 -6.25 -0.53 8.08
N ALA A 62 -5.56 -0.14 9.16
CA ALA A 62 -5.27 -1.02 10.29
C ALA A 62 -6.57 -1.51 10.94
N TRP A 63 -7.53 -0.61 11.13
CA TRP A 63 -8.87 -0.96 11.62
C TRP A 63 -9.60 -1.91 10.65
N CYS A 64 -9.58 -1.66 9.35
CA CYS A 64 -10.16 -2.56 8.34
C CYS A 64 -9.53 -3.96 8.38
N ILE A 65 -8.20 -4.05 8.51
CA ILE A 65 -7.49 -5.34 8.60
C ILE A 65 -7.88 -6.06 9.90
N ALA A 66 -7.88 -5.38 11.03
CA ALA A 66 -8.24 -5.97 12.33
C ALA A 66 -9.66 -6.55 12.32
N ASN A 67 -10.60 -5.88 11.61
CA ASN A 67 -12.00 -6.29 11.52
C ASN A 67 -12.33 -7.10 10.26
N SER A 68 -11.32 -7.57 9.51
CA SER A 68 -11.57 -8.45 8.36
C SER A 68 -12.19 -9.76 8.83
N ALA A 69 -13.41 -10.03 8.38
CA ALA A 69 -14.12 -11.25 8.71
C ALA A 69 -13.46 -12.47 8.01
N PRO A 70 -13.50 -13.67 8.63
CA PRO A 70 -13.16 -14.90 7.95
C PRO A 70 -14.06 -15.11 6.73
N PRO A 71 -13.60 -15.82 5.67
CA PRO A 71 -14.46 -16.24 4.55
C PRO A 71 -15.72 -16.97 5.06
N ASP A 72 -16.83 -16.81 4.35
CA ASP A 72 -18.19 -17.23 4.73
C ASP A 72 -18.37 -18.73 5.07
N ASP A 73 -17.38 -19.58 4.82
CA ASP A 73 -17.40 -21.02 5.11
C ASP A 73 -17.52 -21.36 6.62
N VAL A 74 -17.54 -20.35 7.50
CA VAL A 74 -17.51 -20.53 8.97
C VAL A 74 -18.63 -19.78 9.71
N LEU A 75 -19.58 -19.17 8.99
CA LEU A 75 -20.69 -18.49 9.65
C LEU A 75 -21.79 -19.50 10.02
N PRO A 76 -22.32 -19.46 11.26
CA PRO A 76 -23.49 -20.24 11.62
C PRO A 76 -24.69 -19.84 10.74
N VAL A 77 -25.44 -20.82 10.25
CA VAL A 77 -26.65 -20.61 9.47
C VAL A 77 -27.61 -19.71 10.26
N GLY A 78 -27.95 -18.53 9.66
CA GLY A 78 -28.94 -17.61 10.24
C GLY A 78 -28.43 -16.28 10.77
N GLN A 79 -27.11 -15.99 10.74
CA GLN A 79 -26.63 -14.66 11.02
C GLN A 79 -26.56 -13.83 9.72
N PRO A 80 -27.04 -12.55 9.72
CA PRO A 80 -26.89 -11.69 8.55
C PRO A 80 -25.39 -11.52 8.29
N ALA A 81 -24.97 -11.89 7.08
CA ALA A 81 -23.59 -11.72 6.64
C ALA A 81 -23.19 -10.24 6.80
N ALA A 82 -22.26 -9.97 7.69
CA ALA A 82 -21.57 -8.69 7.68
C ALA A 82 -21.03 -8.50 6.26
N ARG A 83 -21.22 -7.31 5.66
CA ARG A 83 -20.75 -7.04 4.29
C ARG A 83 -19.34 -7.58 4.12
N PRO A 84 -19.09 -8.46 3.12
CA PRO A 84 -17.79 -9.05 2.96
C PRO A 84 -16.77 -7.92 2.84
N ALA A 85 -15.79 -7.87 3.73
CA ALA A 85 -14.70 -6.93 3.62
C ALA A 85 -14.05 -7.18 2.25
N MET A 86 -14.00 -6.18 1.40
CA MET A 86 -13.34 -6.27 0.09
C MET A 86 -11.90 -5.79 0.19
N PRO A 87 -10.98 -6.37 -0.59
CA PRO A 87 -9.64 -5.82 -0.68
C PRO A 87 -9.72 -4.38 -1.19
N LEU A 88 -8.69 -3.59 -0.88
CA LEU A 88 -8.57 -2.25 -1.42
C LEU A 88 -8.56 -2.34 -2.95
N GLY A 89 -9.52 -1.68 -3.61
CA GLY A 89 -9.63 -1.70 -5.06
C GLY A 89 -8.49 -0.92 -5.74
N PHE A 90 -8.42 -1.01 -7.06
CA PHE A 90 -7.39 -0.35 -7.88
C PHE A 90 -7.25 1.14 -7.55
N TRP A 91 -8.32 1.91 -7.60
CA TRP A 91 -8.28 3.37 -7.39
C TRP A 91 -7.90 3.74 -5.96
N GLY A 92 -8.41 3.01 -4.97
CA GLY A 92 -8.04 3.23 -3.57
C GLY A 92 -6.56 2.94 -3.32
N ALA A 93 -6.03 1.89 -3.94
CA ALA A 93 -4.62 1.52 -3.84
C ALA A 93 -3.70 2.51 -4.58
N ALA A 94 -4.13 3.03 -5.73
CA ALA A 94 -3.41 4.06 -6.48
C ALA A 94 -3.39 5.38 -5.70
N ALA A 95 -4.54 5.83 -5.20
CA ALA A 95 -4.63 7.04 -4.38
C ALA A 95 -3.81 6.93 -3.08
N PHE A 96 -3.75 5.75 -2.48
CA PHE A 96 -2.95 5.50 -1.28
C PHE A 96 -1.47 5.85 -1.48
N GLN A 97 -0.90 5.66 -2.67
CA GLN A 97 0.52 5.99 -2.91
C GLN A 97 0.81 7.47 -2.64
N TRP A 98 -0.13 8.36 -2.92
CA TRP A 98 0.02 9.80 -2.73
C TRP A 98 0.03 10.25 -1.26
N VAL A 99 -0.57 9.47 -0.38
CA VAL A 99 -0.56 9.70 1.08
C VAL A 99 0.42 8.77 1.80
N ASN A 100 1.10 7.87 1.08
CA ASN A 100 2.06 6.92 1.64
C ASN A 100 3.48 7.53 1.68
N PRO A 101 3.99 7.94 2.84
CA PRO A 101 5.29 8.61 2.94
C PRO A 101 6.45 7.72 2.47
N LYS A 102 6.33 6.39 2.65
CA LYS A 102 7.34 5.44 2.16
C LYS A 102 7.46 5.50 0.63
N ALA A 103 6.33 5.61 -0.06
CA ALA A 103 6.33 5.71 -1.52
C ALA A 103 7.02 7.01 -1.99
N TRP A 104 6.79 8.13 -1.29
CA TRP A 104 7.49 9.39 -1.56
C TRP A 104 9.00 9.29 -1.35
N VAL A 105 9.43 8.74 -0.21
CA VAL A 105 10.86 8.54 0.06
C VAL A 105 11.50 7.67 -1.02
N MET A 106 10.85 6.58 -1.42
CA MET A 106 11.36 5.70 -2.48
C MET A 106 11.44 6.40 -3.83
N ALA A 107 10.42 7.18 -4.23
CA ALA A 107 10.42 7.90 -5.48
C ALA A 107 11.50 9.00 -5.50
N ILE A 108 11.53 9.84 -4.46
CA ILE A 108 12.53 10.93 -4.36
C ILE A 108 13.95 10.36 -4.33
N SER A 109 14.23 9.38 -3.48
CA SER A 109 15.56 8.76 -3.38
C SER A 109 15.95 8.05 -4.68
N GLY A 110 15.02 7.36 -5.34
CA GLY A 110 15.27 6.70 -6.61
C GLY A 110 15.65 7.71 -7.70
N PHE A 111 14.87 8.78 -7.85
CA PHE A 111 15.18 9.81 -8.86
C PHE A 111 16.48 10.57 -8.54
N SER A 112 16.67 10.99 -7.30
CA SER A 112 17.89 11.74 -6.93
C SER A 112 19.18 10.91 -7.04
N THR A 113 19.07 9.58 -6.95
CA THR A 113 20.23 8.68 -7.02
C THR A 113 20.55 8.23 -8.45
N TYR A 114 19.52 7.93 -9.24
CA TYR A 114 19.70 7.24 -10.52
C TYR A 114 19.39 8.09 -11.75
N VAL A 115 18.75 9.25 -11.60
CA VAL A 115 18.33 10.09 -12.72
C VAL A 115 18.95 11.47 -12.58
N PRO A 116 19.89 11.87 -13.47
CA PRO A 116 20.46 13.20 -13.45
C PRO A 116 19.38 14.29 -13.55
N ALA A 117 19.55 15.39 -12.82
CA ALA A 117 18.58 16.50 -12.79
C ALA A 117 18.35 17.16 -14.16
N THR A 118 19.32 17.03 -15.07
CA THR A 118 19.27 17.55 -16.45
C THR A 118 18.63 16.57 -17.44
N SER A 119 18.09 15.44 -16.95
CA SER A 119 17.53 14.41 -17.82
C SER A 119 16.27 14.89 -18.55
N GLY A 120 16.21 14.59 -19.83
CA GLY A 120 15.00 14.87 -20.63
C GLY A 120 13.83 13.96 -20.25
N LEU A 121 12.63 14.38 -20.71
CA LEU A 121 11.35 13.72 -20.42
C LEU A 121 11.36 12.20 -20.68
N MET A 122 12.00 11.74 -21.73
CA MET A 122 12.06 10.30 -22.09
C MET A 122 12.82 9.49 -21.03
N ILE A 123 13.90 10.02 -20.47
CA ILE A 123 14.66 9.35 -19.41
C ILE A 123 13.85 9.31 -18.12
N VAL A 124 13.18 10.40 -17.77
CA VAL A 124 12.30 10.49 -16.61
C VAL A 124 11.16 9.47 -16.73
N ALA A 125 10.50 9.42 -17.88
CA ALA A 125 9.41 8.46 -18.13
C ALA A 125 9.92 7.01 -18.08
N GLY A 126 11.05 6.72 -18.71
CA GLY A 126 11.67 5.40 -18.70
C GLY A 126 12.04 4.94 -17.28
N ALA A 127 12.58 5.83 -16.45
CA ALA A 127 12.90 5.55 -15.05
C ALA A 127 11.64 5.26 -14.23
N ALA A 128 10.57 6.05 -14.39
CA ALA A 128 9.31 5.83 -13.70
C ALA A 128 8.70 4.47 -14.08
N VAL A 129 8.70 4.11 -15.37
CA VAL A 129 8.24 2.80 -15.86
C VAL A 129 9.09 1.69 -15.28
N LEU A 130 10.42 1.83 -15.28
CA LEU A 130 11.33 0.83 -14.71
C LEU A 130 11.07 0.61 -13.23
N PHE A 131 10.91 1.68 -12.44
CA PHE A 131 10.59 1.58 -11.03
C PHE A 131 9.26 0.87 -10.79
N ALA A 132 8.24 1.17 -11.57
CA ALA A 132 6.94 0.49 -11.47
C ALA A 132 7.02 -0.98 -11.91
N ALA A 133 7.80 -1.28 -12.94
CA ALA A 133 8.03 -2.64 -13.42
C ALA A 133 8.77 -3.51 -12.39
N ILE A 134 9.71 -2.94 -11.63
CA ILE A 134 10.37 -3.61 -10.51
C ILE A 134 9.41 -3.74 -9.30
N ASN A 135 8.62 -2.71 -9.04
CA ASN A 135 7.68 -2.73 -7.91
C ASN A 135 6.61 -3.82 -8.07
N LEU A 136 6.08 -4.02 -9.28
CA LEU A 136 5.00 -4.98 -9.51
C LEU A 136 5.34 -6.43 -9.08
N PRO A 137 6.46 -7.04 -9.49
CA PRO A 137 6.83 -8.37 -8.99
C PRO A 137 7.07 -8.37 -7.47
N CYS A 138 7.66 -7.33 -6.89
CA CYS A 138 7.88 -7.24 -5.45
C CYS A 138 6.57 -7.29 -4.67
N VAL A 139 5.57 -6.49 -5.07
CA VAL A 139 4.25 -6.51 -4.42
C VAL A 139 3.49 -7.80 -4.70
N SER A 140 3.72 -8.44 -5.85
CA SER A 140 3.13 -9.73 -6.21
C SER A 140 3.62 -10.87 -5.30
N VAL A 141 4.92 -10.88 -4.97
CA VAL A 141 5.48 -11.86 -4.03
C VAL A 141 4.77 -11.77 -2.68
N TRP A 142 4.55 -10.56 -2.15
CA TRP A 142 3.84 -10.38 -0.88
C TRP A 142 2.39 -10.87 -0.93
N ALA A 143 1.69 -10.63 -2.03
CA ALA A 143 0.33 -11.11 -2.23
C ALA A 143 0.27 -12.64 -2.35
N LEU A 144 1.20 -13.25 -3.09
CA LEU A 144 1.34 -14.70 -3.22
C LEU A 144 1.67 -15.38 -1.89
N CYS A 145 2.63 -14.82 -1.15
CA CYS A 145 2.95 -15.30 0.20
C CYS A 145 1.72 -15.27 1.11
N GLY A 146 0.95 -14.18 1.06
CA GLY A 146 -0.31 -14.06 1.79
C GLY A 146 -1.32 -15.12 1.38
N ALA A 147 -1.52 -15.31 0.08
CA ALA A 147 -2.47 -16.30 -0.44
C ALA A 147 -2.08 -17.75 -0.07
N ARG A 148 -0.79 -18.06 -0.03
CA ARG A 148 -0.30 -19.37 0.43
C ARG A 148 -0.46 -19.53 1.94
N LEU A 149 -0.17 -18.48 2.72
CA LEU A 149 -0.32 -18.48 4.17
C LEU A 149 -1.78 -18.68 4.59
N ARG A 150 -2.76 -18.24 3.78
CA ARG A 150 -4.19 -18.50 3.99
C ARG A 150 -4.48 -19.99 4.23
N ASN A 151 -3.79 -20.90 3.51
CA ASN A 151 -3.99 -22.33 3.66
C ASN A 151 -3.50 -22.86 5.03
N VAL A 152 -2.52 -22.19 5.65
CA VAL A 152 -2.02 -22.51 6.98
C VAL A 152 -2.91 -21.91 8.07
N LEU A 153 -3.47 -20.72 7.80
CA LEU A 153 -4.32 -19.96 8.73
C LEU A 153 -5.81 -20.36 8.64
N ARG A 154 -6.12 -21.65 8.41
CA ARG A 154 -7.51 -22.12 8.26
C ARG A 154 -8.36 -21.97 9.53
N MET A 155 -7.73 -22.02 10.71
CA MET A 155 -8.44 -21.83 11.97
C MET A 155 -8.80 -20.35 12.15
N ARG A 156 -10.08 -20.07 12.42
CA ARG A 156 -10.61 -18.72 12.66
C ARG A 156 -9.77 -17.93 13.67
N ARG A 157 -9.35 -18.56 14.76
CA ARG A 157 -8.52 -17.94 15.80
C ARG A 157 -7.18 -17.45 15.25
N ASN A 158 -6.52 -18.27 14.43
CA ASN A 158 -5.21 -17.94 13.86
C ASN A 158 -5.32 -16.78 12.86
N LEU A 159 -6.41 -16.76 12.06
CA LEU A 159 -6.67 -15.65 11.12
C LEU A 159 -6.93 -14.34 11.86
N ILE A 160 -7.73 -14.36 12.91
CA ILE A 160 -8.00 -13.19 13.75
C ILE A 160 -6.69 -12.68 14.37
N LEU A 161 -5.91 -13.57 14.98
CA LEU A 161 -4.61 -13.22 15.59
C LEU A 161 -3.65 -12.63 14.55
N PHE A 162 -3.59 -13.22 13.35
CA PHE A 162 -2.80 -12.69 12.24
C PHE A 162 -3.25 -11.29 11.83
N ASN A 163 -4.57 -11.05 11.68
CA ASN A 163 -5.09 -9.74 11.30
C ASN A 163 -4.79 -8.67 12.36
N TYR A 164 -4.95 -9.00 13.64
CA TYR A 164 -4.54 -8.09 14.72
C TYR A 164 -3.03 -7.82 14.69
N GLY A 165 -2.20 -8.85 14.50
CA GLY A 165 -0.75 -8.68 14.37
C GLY A 165 -0.38 -7.75 13.20
N MET A 166 -1.01 -7.94 12.05
CA MET A 166 -0.79 -7.08 10.87
C MET A 166 -1.27 -5.65 11.08
N ALA A 167 -2.40 -5.45 11.77
CA ALA A 167 -2.90 -4.13 12.13
C ALA A 167 -1.92 -3.41 13.09
N VAL A 168 -1.43 -4.11 14.11
CA VAL A 168 -0.44 -3.58 15.06
C VAL A 168 0.86 -3.21 14.33
N LEU A 169 1.38 -4.07 13.45
CA LEU A 169 2.57 -3.77 12.66
C LEU A 169 2.38 -2.54 11.76
N LEU A 170 1.18 -2.37 11.20
CA LEU A 170 0.86 -1.18 10.40
C LEU A 170 0.84 0.08 11.25
N VAL A 171 0.29 0.03 12.47
CA VAL A 171 0.31 1.15 13.42
C VAL A 171 1.75 1.47 13.87
N ILE A 172 2.54 0.45 14.20
CA ILE A 172 3.95 0.64 14.57
C ILE A 172 4.73 1.29 13.43
N SER A 173 4.41 0.96 12.17
CA SER A 173 5.07 1.56 11.00
C SER A 173 4.81 3.06 10.84
N LEU A 174 3.83 3.63 11.57
CA LEU A 174 3.61 5.08 11.64
C LEU A 174 4.63 5.81 12.54
N TYR A 175 5.26 5.10 13.46
CA TYR A 175 6.16 5.72 14.44
C TYR A 175 7.30 6.53 13.80
N PRO A 176 8.07 6.00 12.81
CA PRO A 176 9.09 6.78 12.12
C PRO A 176 8.51 8.01 11.39
N LEU A 177 7.31 7.86 10.81
CA LEU A 177 6.60 8.94 10.12
C LEU A 177 6.26 10.08 11.07
N LEU A 178 5.78 9.77 12.29
CA LEU A 178 5.38 10.77 13.27
C LEU A 178 6.59 11.45 13.90
N ARG A 179 7.74 10.76 14.01
CA ARG A 179 9.00 11.31 14.53
C ARG A 179 9.81 12.15 13.54
N ALA A 180 9.62 11.93 12.23
CA ALA A 180 10.28 12.72 11.21
C ALA A 180 9.71 14.14 11.19
N TYR A 181 10.22 15.02 12.08
CA TYR A 181 9.95 16.43 12.40
C TYR A 181 9.18 16.66 13.71
#